data_08afc218411779ad3f0ff73eeec2b3aa
#
_entry.id   08afc218411779ad3f0ff73eeec2b3aa
#
_cell.length_a   1.000
_cell.length_b   1.000
_cell.length_c   1.000
_cell.angle_alpha   90.00
_cell.angle_beta   90.00
_cell.angle_gamma   90.00
#
_symmetry.space_group_name_H-M   'P 1'
#
loop_
_entity.id
_entity.type
_entity.pdbx_description
1 polymer ?
#
loop_
_entity_poly.entity_id
_entity_poly.type
_entity_poly.pdbx_seq_one_letter_code
_entity_poly.pdbx_strand_id
1 'polypeptide(L)'
;MPSSVKDLLAAANSSVPTISPQDAKALIEGGKVLVVDVRDGTELQTTGKVQGAKHVSRGMLEFRADPDSPYYDNAFDREKTVIVYCASGGRSALAGKTLQDLGYKDVRNLGGFKGWAESGGAVEKV
;
A
#
# COMPACT_ATOMS: atom_id res chain seq x y z
N MET A 1 -16.73 -0.31 -24.15
CA MET A 1 -16.08 -1.59 -23.90
C MET A 1 -15.71 -1.73 -22.42
N PRO A 2 -16.06 -2.84 -21.78
CA PRO A 2 -15.67 -3.03 -20.39
C PRO A 2 -14.16 -3.22 -20.26
N SER A 3 -13.61 -2.75 -19.15
CA SER A 3 -12.21 -2.98 -18.81
C SER A 3 -12.06 -4.37 -18.18
N SER A 4 -10.92 -4.99 -18.43
CA SER A 4 -10.54 -6.24 -17.77
C SER A 4 -9.62 -5.93 -16.58
N VAL A 5 -9.39 -6.94 -15.73
CA VAL A 5 -8.38 -6.80 -14.66
C VAL A 5 -7.02 -6.47 -15.26
N LYS A 6 -6.68 -7.07 -16.40
CA LYS A 6 -5.43 -6.76 -17.10
C LYS A 6 -5.34 -5.28 -17.46
N ASP A 7 -6.43 -4.70 -17.95
CA ASP A 7 -6.47 -3.29 -18.31
C ASP A 7 -6.31 -2.40 -17.08
N LEU A 8 -6.99 -2.73 -15.99
CA LEU A 8 -6.90 -1.98 -14.74
C LEU A 8 -5.49 -2.03 -14.16
N LEU A 9 -4.86 -3.20 -14.18
CA LEU A 9 -3.49 -3.36 -13.69
C LEU A 9 -2.49 -2.59 -14.56
N ALA A 10 -2.66 -2.63 -15.88
CA ALA A 10 -1.79 -1.88 -16.78
C ALA A 10 -1.86 -0.37 -16.52
N ALA A 11 -3.07 0.16 -16.34
CA ALA A 11 -3.26 1.56 -16.02
C ALA A 11 -2.64 1.92 -14.67
N ALA A 12 -2.84 1.08 -13.66
CA ALA A 12 -2.27 1.30 -12.33
C ALA A 12 -0.75 1.27 -12.37
N ASN A 13 -0.17 0.27 -13.02
CA ASN A 13 1.29 0.13 -13.10
C ASN A 13 1.96 1.26 -13.88
N SER A 14 1.27 1.85 -14.85
CA SER A 14 1.85 3.00 -15.57
C SER A 14 1.75 4.30 -14.76
N SER A 15 0.86 4.36 -13.78
CA SER A 15 0.60 5.57 -12.97
C SER A 15 1.32 5.54 -11.62
N VAL A 16 1.43 4.37 -10.99
CA VAL A 16 1.98 4.23 -9.63
C VAL A 16 3.42 3.73 -9.73
N PRO A 17 4.41 4.54 -9.34
CA PRO A 17 5.79 4.07 -9.36
C PRO A 17 6.01 2.96 -8.35
N THR A 18 6.92 2.06 -8.67
CA THR A 18 7.36 1.02 -7.73
C THR A 18 8.46 1.57 -6.84
N ILE A 19 8.68 0.90 -5.72
CA ILE A 19 9.79 1.22 -4.81
C ILE A 19 10.46 -0.09 -4.38
N SER A 20 11.77 -0.12 -4.35
CA SER A 20 12.51 -1.29 -3.89
C SER A 20 12.41 -1.42 -2.37
N PRO A 21 12.59 -2.64 -1.82
CA PRO A 21 12.66 -2.80 -0.36
C PRO A 21 13.72 -1.93 0.29
N GLN A 22 14.88 -1.74 -0.35
CA GLN A 22 15.97 -0.91 0.17
C GLN A 22 15.55 0.55 0.28
N ASP A 23 14.94 1.08 -0.77
CA ASP A 23 14.48 2.47 -0.78
C ASP A 23 13.32 2.67 0.18
N ALA A 24 12.41 1.70 0.27
CA ALA A 24 11.31 1.74 1.23
C ALA A 24 11.85 1.78 2.66
N LYS A 25 12.84 0.94 2.96
CA LYS A 25 13.47 0.90 4.29
C LYS A 25 14.04 2.27 4.67
N ALA A 26 14.72 2.93 3.74
CA ALA A 26 15.29 4.26 3.98
C ALA A 26 14.19 5.29 4.29
N LEU A 27 13.09 5.27 3.56
CA LEU A 27 11.97 6.18 3.81
C LEU A 27 11.28 5.90 5.15
N ILE A 28 11.12 4.64 5.49
CA ILE A 28 10.51 4.24 6.77
C ILE A 28 11.39 4.74 7.93
N GLU A 29 12.69 4.60 7.83
CA GLU A 29 13.63 5.09 8.86
C GLU A 29 13.56 6.61 9.00
N GLY A 30 13.26 7.33 7.93
CA GLY A 30 13.06 8.77 7.95
C GLY A 30 11.80 9.22 8.67
N GLY A 31 10.84 8.32 8.87
CA GLY A 31 9.67 8.55 9.72
C GLY A 31 8.53 9.35 9.11
N LYS A 32 8.63 9.75 7.85
CA LYS A 32 7.63 10.62 7.22
C LYS A 32 6.81 9.90 6.15
N VAL A 33 6.61 8.61 6.32
CA VAL A 33 5.84 7.80 5.38
C VAL A 33 4.76 7.02 6.12
N LEU A 34 3.71 6.70 5.39
CA LEU A 34 2.69 5.75 5.83
C LEU A 34 2.83 4.49 4.98
N VAL A 35 3.03 3.35 5.63
CA VAL A 35 3.06 2.06 4.93
C VAL A 35 1.72 1.38 5.16
N VAL A 36 1.08 0.97 4.09
CA VAL A 36 -0.26 0.37 4.14
C VAL A 36 -0.24 -1.03 3.56
N ASP A 37 -0.66 -2.00 4.36
CA ASP A 37 -0.87 -3.39 3.94
C ASP A 37 -2.32 -3.52 3.50
N VAL A 38 -2.55 -3.82 2.22
CA VAL A 38 -3.91 -3.92 1.67
C VAL A 38 -4.39 -5.36 1.52
N ARG A 39 -3.69 -6.31 2.14
CA ARG A 39 -4.11 -7.72 2.14
C ARG A 39 -5.29 -7.94 3.08
N ASP A 40 -5.84 -9.14 3.03
CA ASP A 40 -6.88 -9.55 3.98
C ASP A 40 -6.25 -9.91 5.33
N GLY A 41 -7.02 -9.73 6.42
CA GLY A 41 -6.52 -9.96 7.77
C GLY A 41 -5.98 -11.36 8.03
N THR A 42 -6.56 -12.38 7.40
CA THR A 42 -6.09 -13.76 7.53
C THR A 42 -4.67 -13.96 6.99
N GLU A 43 -4.30 -13.21 5.94
CA GLU A 43 -2.94 -13.27 5.40
C GLU A 43 -1.92 -12.73 6.40
N LEU A 44 -2.27 -11.66 7.12
CA LEU A 44 -1.38 -11.09 8.13
C LEU A 44 -1.15 -12.07 9.29
N GLN A 45 -2.18 -12.81 9.67
CA GLN A 45 -2.07 -13.81 10.72
C GLN A 45 -1.09 -14.92 10.36
N THR A 46 -0.99 -15.25 9.08
CA THR A 46 -0.09 -16.29 8.59
C THR A 46 1.36 -15.82 8.48
N THR A 47 1.58 -14.59 7.98
CA THR A 47 2.93 -14.11 7.63
C THR A 47 3.46 -13.01 8.53
N GLY A 48 2.58 -12.34 9.31
CA GLY A 48 2.90 -11.05 9.90
C GLY A 48 2.78 -9.95 8.85
N LYS A 49 3.25 -8.77 9.19
CA LYS A 49 3.23 -7.60 8.30
C LYS A 49 4.54 -6.84 8.39
N VAL A 50 4.77 -5.93 7.46
CA VAL A 50 5.89 -4.98 7.56
C VAL A 50 5.77 -4.24 8.89
N GLN A 51 6.85 -4.17 9.64
CA GLN A 51 6.84 -3.52 10.95
C GLN A 51 6.37 -2.07 10.82
N GLY A 52 5.40 -1.70 11.63
CA GLY A 52 4.82 -0.36 11.62
C GLY A 52 3.79 -0.10 10.55
N ALA A 53 3.52 -1.06 9.66
CA ALA A 53 2.52 -0.87 8.62
C ALA A 53 1.12 -0.82 9.20
N LYS A 54 0.28 0.01 8.59
CA LYS A 54 -1.14 0.06 8.90
C LYS A 54 -1.87 -0.94 8.02
N HIS A 55 -2.69 -1.77 8.63
CA HIS A 55 -3.51 -2.70 7.87
C HIS A 55 -4.83 -2.05 7.49
N VAL A 56 -5.06 -1.92 6.20
CA VAL A 56 -6.35 -1.48 5.65
C VAL A 56 -6.63 -2.38 4.46
N SER A 57 -7.53 -3.35 4.62
CA SER A 57 -7.85 -4.25 3.51
C SER A 57 -8.34 -3.45 2.31
N ARG A 58 -8.07 -3.96 1.11
CA ARG A 58 -8.37 -3.23 -0.13
C ARG A 58 -9.84 -2.77 -0.17
N GLY A 59 -10.76 -3.57 0.34
CA GLY A 59 -12.19 -3.23 0.34
C GLY A 59 -12.57 -2.04 1.20
N MET A 60 -11.72 -1.64 2.14
CA MET A 60 -11.97 -0.49 3.02
C MET A 60 -11.13 0.73 2.70
N LEU A 61 -10.26 0.64 1.71
CA LEU A 61 -9.25 1.68 1.48
C LEU A 61 -9.86 3.05 1.23
N GLU A 62 -10.83 3.15 0.32
CA GLU A 62 -11.47 4.43 0.02
C GLU A 62 -12.10 5.06 1.25
N PHE A 63 -12.73 4.22 2.07
CA PHE A 63 -13.42 4.70 3.27
C PHE A 63 -12.45 5.21 4.34
N ARG A 64 -11.28 4.61 4.43
CA ARG A 64 -10.26 4.99 5.41
C ARG A 64 -9.41 6.16 4.95
N ALA A 65 -9.24 6.34 3.65
CA ALA A 65 -8.32 7.32 3.09
C ALA A 65 -8.97 8.63 2.67
N ASP A 66 -10.30 8.68 2.56
CA ASP A 66 -11.01 9.90 2.19
C ASP A 66 -11.33 10.72 3.45
N PRO A 67 -10.77 11.94 3.57
CA PRO A 67 -11.04 12.79 4.75
C PRO A 67 -12.52 13.11 4.97
N ASP A 68 -13.35 13.04 3.94
CA ASP A 68 -14.78 13.30 4.06
C ASP A 68 -15.58 12.05 4.44
N SER A 69 -14.94 10.89 4.51
CA SER A 69 -15.59 9.65 4.89
C SER A 69 -15.78 9.59 6.41
N PRO A 70 -16.94 9.07 6.92
CA PRO A 70 -17.11 8.87 8.35
C PRO A 70 -16.15 7.84 8.95
N TYR A 71 -15.49 7.05 8.11
CA TYR A 71 -14.52 6.03 8.54
C TYR A 71 -13.07 6.47 8.34
N TYR A 72 -12.83 7.75 8.05
CA TYR A 72 -11.49 8.26 7.79
C TYR A 72 -10.54 7.97 8.94
N ASP A 73 -9.36 7.48 8.56
CA ASP A 73 -8.25 7.24 9.49
C ASP A 73 -7.23 8.37 9.29
N ASN A 74 -6.99 9.14 10.34
CA ASN A 74 -6.13 10.33 10.24
C ASN A 74 -4.64 10.01 10.07
N ALA A 75 -4.25 8.74 10.07
CA ALA A 75 -2.91 8.36 9.65
C ALA A 75 -2.69 8.65 8.17
N PHE A 76 -3.74 8.65 7.37
CA PHE A 76 -3.68 9.02 5.96
C PHE A 76 -3.59 10.54 5.83
N ASP A 77 -2.53 10.98 5.17
CA ASP A 77 -2.26 12.41 4.95
C ASP A 77 -1.80 12.56 3.50
N ARG A 78 -2.53 13.36 2.72
CA ARG A 78 -2.22 13.57 1.30
C ARG A 78 -0.84 14.13 1.05
N GLU A 79 -0.23 14.76 2.05
CA GLU A 79 1.11 15.32 1.94
C GLU A 79 2.22 14.33 2.27
N LYS A 80 1.89 13.19 2.86
CA LYS A 80 2.87 12.14 3.15
C LYS A 80 3.10 11.24 1.94
N THR A 81 4.28 10.65 1.88
CA THR A 81 4.53 9.52 1.00
C THR A 81 3.77 8.31 1.56
N VAL A 82 3.00 7.65 0.71
CA VAL A 82 2.28 6.43 1.08
C VAL A 82 2.87 5.26 0.29
N ILE A 83 3.30 4.24 1.01
CA ILE A 83 3.83 3.02 0.42
C ILE A 83 2.80 1.92 0.62
N VAL A 84 2.34 1.32 -0.47
CA VAL A 84 1.34 0.24 -0.43
C VAL A 84 1.98 -1.08 -0.82
N TYR A 85 1.51 -2.18 -0.23
CA TYR A 85 1.95 -3.51 -0.62
C TYR A 85 0.85 -4.53 -0.38
N CYS A 86 0.97 -5.68 -1.04
CA CYS A 86 0.09 -6.82 -0.84
C CYS A 86 0.91 -8.12 -0.89
N ALA A 87 0.34 -9.23 -1.33
CA ALA A 87 1.08 -10.48 -1.43
C ALA A 87 2.01 -10.50 -2.65
N SER A 88 1.53 -10.03 -3.82
CA SER A 88 2.25 -10.12 -5.08
C SER A 88 2.31 -8.82 -5.89
N GLY A 89 1.70 -7.75 -5.40
CA GLY A 89 1.75 -6.44 -6.04
C GLY A 89 0.53 -6.02 -6.85
N GLY A 90 -0.42 -6.94 -7.11
CA GLY A 90 -1.60 -6.61 -7.92
C GLY A 90 -2.61 -5.74 -7.18
N ARG A 91 -3.04 -6.19 -6.00
CA ARG A 91 -3.98 -5.41 -5.18
C ARG A 91 -3.38 -4.07 -4.79
N SER A 92 -2.08 -4.04 -4.51
CA SER A 92 -1.42 -2.78 -4.13
C SER A 92 -1.25 -1.84 -5.31
N ALA A 93 -1.08 -2.34 -6.54
CA ALA A 93 -1.08 -1.47 -7.72
C ALA A 93 -2.44 -0.77 -7.84
N LEU A 94 -3.54 -1.51 -7.74
CA LEU A 94 -4.89 -0.92 -7.80
C LEU A 94 -5.13 0.02 -6.62
N ALA A 95 -4.65 -0.33 -5.44
CA ALA A 95 -4.76 0.52 -4.25
C ALA A 95 -4.03 1.85 -4.46
N GLY A 96 -2.83 1.80 -5.04
CA GLY A 96 -2.05 3.01 -5.31
C GLY A 96 -2.77 3.93 -6.27
N LYS A 97 -3.35 3.38 -7.33
CA LYS A 97 -4.13 4.17 -8.30
C LYS A 97 -5.33 4.84 -7.62
N THR A 98 -6.03 4.10 -6.77
CA THR A 98 -7.16 4.63 -6.01
C THR A 98 -6.73 5.80 -5.12
N LEU A 99 -5.60 5.66 -4.42
CA LEU A 99 -5.08 6.74 -3.57
C LEU A 99 -4.71 7.97 -4.40
N GLN A 100 -4.12 7.79 -5.58
CA GLN A 100 -3.85 8.93 -6.47
C GLN A 100 -5.13 9.64 -6.85
N ASP A 101 -6.18 8.89 -7.17
CA ASP A 101 -7.49 9.46 -7.52
C ASP A 101 -8.10 10.21 -6.34
N LEU A 102 -7.78 9.81 -5.11
CA LEU A 102 -8.23 10.48 -3.89
C LEU A 102 -7.35 11.69 -3.52
N GLY A 103 -6.35 12.01 -4.34
CA GLY A 103 -5.55 13.22 -4.15
C GLY A 103 -4.21 13.01 -3.45
N TYR A 104 -3.80 11.77 -3.20
CA TYR A 104 -2.48 11.49 -2.60
C TYR A 104 -1.40 11.74 -3.65
N LYS A 105 -0.41 12.56 -3.30
CA LYS A 105 0.56 13.09 -4.27
C LYS A 105 1.72 12.15 -4.53
N ASP A 106 2.13 11.37 -3.54
CA ASP A 106 3.28 10.48 -3.65
C ASP A 106 2.90 9.10 -3.12
N VAL A 107 2.50 8.23 -4.03
CA VAL A 107 2.11 6.85 -3.71
C VAL A 107 3.04 5.92 -4.45
N ARG A 108 3.60 4.95 -3.74
CA ARG A 108 4.56 4.00 -4.32
C ARG A 108 4.15 2.58 -3.98
N ASN A 109 4.35 1.67 -4.93
CA ASN A 109 4.01 0.26 -4.78
C ASN A 109 5.26 -0.55 -4.42
N LEU A 110 5.32 -1.03 -3.18
CA LEU A 110 6.39 -1.91 -2.72
C LEU A 110 6.27 -3.31 -3.33
N GLY A 111 5.05 -3.68 -3.75
CA GLY A 111 4.82 -4.96 -4.40
C GLY A 111 4.43 -6.03 -3.41
N GLY A 112 5.20 -7.13 -3.37
CA GLY A 112 4.87 -8.27 -2.56
C GLY A 112 5.57 -8.29 -1.22
N PHE A 113 4.85 -8.72 -0.20
CA PHE A 113 5.39 -8.89 1.14
C PHE A 113 6.60 -9.83 1.16
N LYS A 114 6.59 -10.87 0.32
CA LYS A 114 7.69 -11.84 0.25
C LYS A 114 9.02 -11.15 -0.10
N GLY A 115 9.00 -10.24 -1.07
CA GLY A 115 10.21 -9.51 -1.45
C GLY A 115 10.76 -8.66 -0.32
N TRP A 116 9.88 -8.01 0.44
CA TRP A 116 10.28 -7.25 1.62
C TRP A 116 10.95 -8.17 2.66
N ALA A 117 10.30 -9.29 3.00
CA ALA A 117 10.81 -10.22 4.00
C ALA A 117 12.15 -10.84 3.57
N GLU A 118 12.26 -11.23 2.29
CA GLU A 118 13.50 -11.82 1.76
C GLU A 118 14.65 -10.81 1.71
N SER A 119 14.35 -9.53 1.62
CA SER A 119 15.38 -8.48 1.63
C SER A 119 15.93 -8.19 3.02
N GLY A 120 15.38 -8.84 4.06
CA GLY A 120 15.76 -8.58 5.43
C GLY A 120 14.97 -7.45 6.08
N GLY A 121 13.87 -7.02 5.47
CA GLY A 121 13.01 -6.00 6.03
C GLY A 121 12.35 -6.46 7.32
N ALA A 122 12.15 -5.53 8.26
CA ALA A 122 11.58 -5.86 9.55
C ALA A 122 10.10 -6.25 9.43
N VAL A 123 9.73 -7.30 10.12
CA VAL A 123 8.38 -7.89 10.11
C VAL A 123 7.90 -8.03 11.54
N GLU A 124 6.63 -7.73 11.78
CA GLU A 124 6.02 -7.93 13.09
C GLU A 124 4.83 -8.88 12.99
N LYS A 125 4.61 -9.64 14.06
CA LYS A 125 3.46 -10.54 14.16
C LYS A 125 2.19 -9.75 14.40
N VAL A 126 1.09 -10.33 13.94
CA VAL A 126 -0.24 -9.73 14.11
C VAL A 126 -1.06 -10.60 15.04
#